data_c2aa1ebf7c83b4496c028410c2db6ad1
#
_entry.id   c2aa1ebf7c83b4496c028410c2db6ad1
#
_cell.length_a   1.000
_cell.length_b   1.000
_cell.length_c   1.000
_cell.angle_alpha   90.00
_cell.angle_beta   90.00
_cell.angle_gamma   90.00
#
_symmetry.space_group_name_H-M   'P 1'
#
loop_
_entity.id
_entity.type
_entity.pdbx_description
1 polymer ?
#
loop_
_entity_poly.entity_id
_entity_poly.type
_entity_poly.pdbx_seq_one_letter_code
_entity_poly.pdbx_strand_id
1 'polypeptide(L)'
;MAIQLQNSMLRLDITTKPERVYISGDWVLAHYSLLINEVKQLKNQLNATMVFDLSQLGNLDTAGAALLADLFGTERLKHLYTLAAQLSPERQVLLETVGHALGGYETIPKEKPPSIVIELLSKIGHAVVQLWQYSLELLGFIGLTLVALLKTIIHPARWRV
;
A
#
# COMPACT_ATOMS: atom_id res chain seq x y z
N MET A 1 5.17 33.45 13.18
CA MET A 1 5.91 32.60 14.12
C MET A 1 6.38 31.38 13.30
N ALA A 2 7.64 31.40 12.85
CA ALA A 2 8.18 30.32 12.03
C ALA A 2 8.40 29.10 12.95
N ILE A 3 7.73 28.01 12.69
CA ILE A 3 8.00 26.74 13.37
C ILE A 3 9.32 26.22 12.78
N GLN A 4 10.43 26.59 13.40
CA GLN A 4 11.73 26.01 13.09
C GLN A 4 11.82 24.63 13.74
N LEU A 5 11.50 23.58 12.99
CA LEU A 5 11.99 22.24 13.29
C LEU A 5 13.46 22.22 12.86
N GLN A 6 14.38 22.46 13.80
CA GLN A 6 15.81 22.28 13.58
C GLN A 6 16.05 20.83 13.15
N ASN A 7 16.55 20.64 11.95
CA ASN A 7 16.85 19.35 11.32
C ASN A 7 15.72 18.64 10.54
N SER A 8 14.67 19.35 10.14
CA SER A 8 13.63 18.75 9.30
C SER A 8 13.99 18.89 7.81
N MET A 9 13.72 17.83 7.05
CA MET A 9 13.90 17.82 5.58
C MET A 9 12.78 18.60 4.87
N LEU A 10 11.73 18.95 5.61
CA LEU A 10 10.61 19.77 5.18
C LEU A 10 10.53 21.05 6.02
N ARG A 11 10.52 22.21 5.35
CA ARG A 11 10.39 23.49 6.01
C ARG A 11 9.29 24.32 5.35
N LEU A 12 8.31 24.72 6.15
CA LEU A 12 7.22 25.61 5.73
C LEU A 12 7.58 27.07 6.06
N ASP A 13 7.56 27.94 5.05
CA ASP A 13 7.71 29.37 5.21
C ASP A 13 6.38 30.06 4.86
N ILE A 14 5.70 30.55 5.91
CA ILE A 14 4.43 31.28 5.82
C ILE A 14 4.63 32.79 5.74
N THR A 15 5.88 33.27 5.83
CA THR A 15 6.19 34.70 5.83
C THR A 15 6.24 35.31 4.43
N THR A 16 6.47 34.46 3.42
CA THR A 16 6.49 34.84 2.00
C THR A 16 5.12 34.68 1.36
N LYS A 17 4.80 35.54 0.40
CA LYS A 17 3.60 35.41 -0.45
C LYS A 17 4.04 35.21 -1.90
N PRO A 18 3.75 34.03 -2.53
CA PRO A 18 3.04 32.88 -1.98
C PRO A 18 3.85 32.14 -0.90
N GLU A 19 3.15 31.45 0.01
CA GLU A 19 3.75 30.58 1.02
C GLU A 19 4.58 29.49 0.34
N ARG A 20 5.75 29.16 0.91
CA ARG A 20 6.69 28.22 0.31
C ARG A 20 6.98 27.03 1.21
N VAL A 21 7.06 25.87 0.59
CA VAL A 21 7.52 24.63 1.21
C VAL A 21 8.89 24.29 0.64
N TYR A 22 9.91 24.39 1.46
CA TYR A 22 11.27 23.98 1.09
C TYR A 22 11.45 22.51 1.37
N ILE A 23 11.92 21.78 0.36
CA ILE A 23 12.23 20.34 0.42
C ILE A 23 13.73 20.19 0.29
N SER A 24 14.38 19.63 1.32
CA SER A 24 15.83 19.53 1.38
C SER A 24 16.29 18.15 1.83
N GLY A 25 17.59 17.85 1.63
CA GLY A 25 18.21 16.61 2.08
C GLY A 25 17.89 15.39 1.20
N ASP A 26 18.26 14.21 1.70
CA ASP A 26 18.17 12.96 0.96
C ASP A 26 16.83 12.25 1.21
N TRP A 27 16.04 12.15 0.14
CA TRP A 27 14.73 11.49 0.15
C TRP A 27 14.87 10.05 -0.35
N VAL A 28 15.39 9.21 0.53
CA VAL A 28 15.71 7.80 0.27
C VAL A 28 15.07 6.89 1.32
N LEU A 29 14.94 5.62 0.99
CA LEU A 29 14.35 4.59 1.85
C LEU A 29 14.96 4.57 3.26
N ALA A 30 16.26 4.86 3.38
CA ALA A 30 16.93 4.93 4.68
C ALA A 30 16.30 5.97 5.64
N HIS A 31 15.75 7.06 5.11
CA HIS A 31 15.11 8.13 5.89
C HIS A 31 13.57 8.05 5.88
N TYR A 32 13.00 6.98 5.32
CA TYR A 32 11.56 6.85 5.09
C TYR A 32 10.72 7.04 6.36
N SER A 33 11.13 6.47 7.48
CA SER A 33 10.40 6.53 8.75
C SER A 33 10.33 7.95 9.32
N LEU A 34 11.35 8.78 9.08
CA LEU A 34 11.37 10.20 9.47
C LEU A 34 10.50 11.02 8.51
N LEU A 35 10.74 10.84 7.21
CA LEU A 35 10.05 11.57 6.15
C LEU A 35 8.54 11.37 6.17
N ILE A 36 8.05 10.14 6.38
CA ILE A 36 6.60 9.86 6.41
C ILE A 36 5.88 10.61 7.53
N ASN A 37 6.53 10.82 8.67
CA ASN A 37 5.96 11.57 9.78
C ASN A 37 5.92 13.07 9.46
N GLU A 38 6.99 13.62 8.89
CA GLU A 38 7.05 15.02 8.46
C GLU A 38 6.02 15.30 7.35
N VAL A 39 5.91 14.43 6.35
CA VAL A 39 4.92 14.52 5.28
C VAL A 39 3.49 14.53 5.83
N LYS A 40 3.16 13.61 6.75
CA LYS A 40 1.83 13.56 7.38
C LYS A 40 1.48 14.83 8.15
N GLN A 41 2.43 15.39 8.88
CA GLN A 41 2.23 16.61 9.63
C GLN A 41 2.02 17.81 8.70
N LEU A 42 2.86 17.91 7.67
CA LEU A 42 2.78 19.01 6.72
C LEU A 42 1.51 18.94 5.85
N LYS A 43 1.09 17.73 5.45
CA LYS A 43 -0.07 17.52 4.59
C LYS A 43 -1.35 18.14 5.14
N ASN A 44 -1.49 18.17 6.46
CA ASN A 44 -2.63 18.80 7.13
C ASN A 44 -2.58 20.34 7.11
N GLN A 45 -1.43 20.94 6.77
CA GLN A 45 -1.21 22.38 6.74
C GLN A 45 -1.12 22.93 5.31
N LEU A 46 -1.14 22.05 4.29
CA LEU A 46 -0.99 22.46 2.90
C LEU A 46 -2.24 23.16 2.38
N ASN A 47 -2.00 24.34 1.78
CA ASN A 47 -2.99 25.09 1.03
C ASN A 47 -2.75 24.97 -0.48
N ALA A 48 -3.80 25.16 -1.30
CA ALA A 48 -3.71 25.04 -2.75
C ALA A 48 -2.73 26.05 -3.40
N THR A 49 -2.47 27.17 -2.75
CA THR A 49 -1.63 28.28 -3.25
C THR A 49 -0.16 28.16 -2.90
N MET A 50 0.24 27.16 -2.11
CA MET A 50 1.63 26.97 -1.70
C MET A 50 2.50 26.54 -2.87
N VAL A 51 3.72 27.07 -2.92
CA VAL A 51 4.76 26.75 -3.90
C VAL A 51 5.82 25.88 -3.25
N PHE A 52 6.19 24.80 -3.94
CA PHE A 52 7.26 23.91 -3.48
C PHE A 52 8.60 24.30 -4.09
N ASP A 53 9.62 24.32 -3.27
CA ASP A 53 11.00 24.56 -3.66
C ASP A 53 11.82 23.28 -3.44
N LEU A 54 12.29 22.69 -4.53
CA LEU A 54 13.04 21.43 -4.58
C LEU A 54 14.55 21.69 -4.83
N SER A 55 14.99 22.93 -4.82
CA SER A 55 16.37 23.30 -5.17
C SER A 55 17.41 22.64 -4.25
N GLN A 56 17.04 22.33 -3.02
CA GLN A 56 17.94 21.72 -2.04
C GLN A 56 17.71 20.21 -1.85
N LEU A 57 16.93 19.60 -2.76
CA LEU A 57 16.71 18.16 -2.75
C LEU A 57 18.01 17.41 -3.10
N GLY A 58 18.46 16.56 -2.20
CA GLY A 58 19.63 15.71 -2.37
C GLY A 58 19.32 14.46 -3.19
N ASN A 59 19.69 13.29 -2.71
CA ASN A 59 19.39 12.04 -3.38
C ASN A 59 17.88 11.71 -3.31
N LEU A 60 17.37 11.14 -4.41
CA LEU A 60 15.96 10.73 -4.52
C LEU A 60 15.89 9.30 -5.04
N ASP A 61 15.24 8.42 -4.30
CA ASP A 61 14.90 7.07 -4.74
C ASP A 61 13.38 6.89 -4.94
N THR A 62 12.96 5.70 -5.31
CA THR A 62 11.54 5.39 -5.56
C THR A 62 10.67 5.60 -4.31
N ALA A 63 11.19 5.30 -3.11
CA ALA A 63 10.45 5.49 -1.86
C ALA A 63 10.29 6.98 -1.54
N GLY A 64 11.34 7.78 -1.72
CA GLY A 64 11.29 9.24 -1.59
C GLY A 64 10.37 9.87 -2.63
N ALA A 65 10.45 9.42 -3.89
CA ALA A 65 9.56 9.88 -4.96
C ALA A 65 8.08 9.58 -4.66
N ALA A 66 7.78 8.42 -4.07
CA ALA A 66 6.43 8.08 -3.65
C ALA A 66 5.90 9.00 -2.53
N LEU A 67 6.74 9.35 -1.55
CA LEU A 67 6.37 10.30 -0.50
C LEU A 67 6.17 11.71 -1.05
N LEU A 68 7.01 12.16 -2.00
CA LEU A 68 6.83 13.45 -2.68
C LEU A 68 5.53 13.47 -3.49
N ALA A 69 5.24 12.40 -4.22
CA ALA A 69 4.00 12.26 -4.97
C ALA A 69 2.77 12.30 -4.06
N ASP A 70 2.83 11.65 -2.89
CA ASP A 70 1.76 11.70 -1.88
C ASP A 70 1.62 13.11 -1.26
N LEU A 71 2.72 13.82 -1.05
CA LEU A 71 2.75 15.20 -0.54
C LEU A 71 2.11 16.17 -1.54
N PHE A 72 2.45 16.06 -2.82
CA PHE A 72 1.92 16.93 -3.87
C PHE A 72 0.44 16.66 -4.16
N GLY A 73 0.01 15.41 -4.07
CA GLY A 73 -1.33 14.97 -4.46
C GLY A 73 -1.55 14.98 -5.98
N THR A 74 -2.63 14.33 -6.42
CA THR A 74 -2.93 14.10 -7.85
C THR A 74 -3.08 15.38 -8.67
N GLU A 75 -3.66 16.43 -8.09
CA GLU A 75 -3.89 17.70 -8.82
C GLU A 75 -2.58 18.45 -9.13
N ARG A 76 -1.63 18.47 -8.18
CA ARG A 76 -0.35 19.14 -8.38
C ARG A 76 0.62 18.32 -9.24
N LEU A 77 0.49 17.00 -9.23
CA LEU A 77 1.25 16.11 -10.10
C LEU A 77 0.95 16.37 -11.59
N LYS A 78 -0.25 16.86 -11.94
CA LYS A 78 -0.59 17.30 -13.30
C LYS A 78 0.25 18.51 -13.77
N HIS A 79 0.75 19.30 -12.84
CA HIS A 79 1.60 20.46 -13.12
C HIS A 79 3.08 20.22 -12.76
N LEU A 80 3.49 18.95 -12.80
CA LEU A 80 4.82 18.49 -12.39
C LEU A 80 5.95 19.18 -13.16
N TYR A 81 5.71 19.56 -14.42
CA TYR A 81 6.70 20.24 -15.25
C TYR A 81 7.19 21.54 -14.65
N THR A 82 6.36 22.29 -13.95
CA THR A 82 6.75 23.55 -13.28
C THR A 82 7.49 23.30 -11.98
N LEU A 83 7.16 22.23 -11.26
CA LEU A 83 7.83 21.82 -10.03
C LEU A 83 9.16 21.11 -10.31
N ALA A 84 9.17 20.28 -11.34
CA ALA A 84 10.31 19.47 -11.72
C ALA A 84 11.42 20.25 -12.44
N ALA A 85 11.16 21.47 -12.92
CA ALA A 85 12.17 22.31 -13.57
C ALA A 85 13.43 22.57 -12.69
N GLN A 86 13.32 22.37 -11.38
CA GLN A 86 14.42 22.51 -10.42
C GLN A 86 15.20 21.20 -10.21
N LEU A 87 14.73 20.06 -10.77
CA LEU A 87 15.32 18.74 -10.62
C LEU A 87 16.16 18.36 -11.84
N SER A 88 17.13 17.47 -11.64
CA SER A 88 17.85 16.85 -12.76
C SER A 88 16.88 15.99 -13.61
N PRO A 89 17.16 15.80 -14.91
CA PRO A 89 16.27 15.05 -15.82
C PRO A 89 15.91 13.65 -15.30
N GLU A 90 16.88 12.95 -14.70
CA GLU A 90 16.65 11.61 -14.16
C GLU A 90 15.65 11.62 -13.00
N ARG A 91 15.73 12.62 -12.10
CA ARG A 91 14.83 12.78 -10.97
C ARG A 91 13.43 13.20 -11.41
N GLN A 92 13.35 14.00 -12.48
CA GLN A 92 12.07 14.37 -13.11
C GLN A 92 11.35 13.12 -13.61
N VAL A 93 12.03 12.28 -14.39
CA VAL A 93 11.48 11.03 -14.94
C VAL A 93 11.06 10.08 -13.81
N LEU A 94 11.88 9.97 -12.76
CA LEU A 94 11.55 9.13 -11.61
C LEU A 94 10.26 9.60 -10.92
N LEU A 95 10.18 10.89 -10.63
CA LEU A 95 9.02 11.47 -9.94
C LEU A 95 7.75 11.38 -10.80
N GLU A 96 7.87 11.59 -12.10
CA GLU A 96 6.78 11.46 -13.07
C GLU A 96 6.29 10.02 -13.15
N THR A 97 7.20 9.06 -13.30
CA THR A 97 6.88 7.63 -13.39
C THR A 97 6.17 7.14 -12.13
N VAL A 98 6.70 7.48 -10.95
CA VAL A 98 6.11 7.12 -9.66
C VAL A 98 4.79 7.86 -9.46
N GLY A 99 4.72 9.14 -9.81
CA GLY A 99 3.50 9.94 -9.73
C GLY A 99 2.37 9.39 -10.60
N HIS A 100 2.67 8.99 -11.83
CA HIS A 100 1.71 8.33 -12.71
C HIS A 100 1.26 6.96 -12.15
N ALA A 101 2.19 6.17 -11.64
CA ALA A 101 1.86 4.89 -11.04
C ALA A 101 0.94 5.04 -9.81
N LEU A 102 1.17 6.04 -8.98
CA LEU A 102 0.34 6.33 -7.81
C LEU A 102 -0.96 7.06 -8.16
N GLY A 103 -0.93 7.97 -9.13
CA GLY A 103 -2.10 8.72 -9.61
C GLY A 103 -3.06 7.88 -10.45
N GLY A 104 -2.58 6.81 -11.10
CA GLY A 104 -3.41 5.83 -11.80
C GLY A 104 -4.13 4.85 -10.87
N TYR A 105 -3.68 4.74 -9.64
CA TYR A 105 -4.50 4.16 -8.58
C TYR A 105 -5.44 5.31 -8.12
N GLU A 106 -6.58 5.47 -8.80
CA GLU A 106 -7.76 5.98 -8.11
C GLU A 106 -7.73 5.35 -6.73
N THR A 107 -7.69 6.19 -5.70
CA THR A 107 -7.66 5.70 -4.32
C THR A 107 -8.67 4.58 -4.22
N ILE A 108 -8.19 3.33 -4.26
CA ILE A 108 -9.01 2.20 -3.83
C ILE A 108 -9.56 2.69 -2.51
N PRO A 109 -10.87 2.92 -2.38
CA PRO A 109 -11.44 3.44 -1.15
C PRO A 109 -10.84 2.55 -0.09
N LYS A 110 -10.11 3.13 0.86
CA LYS A 110 -9.47 2.38 1.94
C LYS A 110 -10.64 1.67 2.60
N GLU A 111 -10.88 0.42 2.18
CA GLU A 111 -11.97 -0.37 2.75
C GLU A 111 -11.75 -0.28 4.24
N LYS A 112 -12.73 0.28 4.92
CA LYS A 112 -12.70 0.32 6.39
C LYS A 112 -12.38 -1.09 6.81
N PRO A 113 -11.36 -1.31 7.65
CA PRO A 113 -11.00 -2.66 8.06
C PRO A 113 -12.30 -3.36 8.47
N PRO A 114 -12.57 -4.55 7.91
CA PRO A 114 -13.84 -5.24 8.18
C PRO A 114 -14.00 -5.29 9.69
N SER A 115 -15.19 -4.97 10.16
CA SER A 115 -15.50 -5.06 11.59
C SER A 115 -14.96 -6.38 12.12
N ILE A 116 -14.33 -6.37 13.29
CA ILE A 116 -13.79 -7.57 13.95
C ILE A 116 -14.80 -8.72 13.92
N VAL A 117 -16.09 -8.40 14.03
CA VAL A 117 -17.20 -9.34 13.92
C VAL A 117 -17.29 -10.00 12.55
N ILE A 118 -17.11 -9.23 11.47
CA ILE A 118 -17.14 -9.73 10.08
C ILE A 118 -15.92 -10.63 9.82
N GLU A 119 -14.76 -10.25 10.32
CA GLU A 119 -13.55 -11.06 10.19
C GLU A 119 -13.67 -12.39 10.96
N LEU A 120 -14.21 -12.35 12.17
CA LEU A 120 -14.47 -13.55 12.98
C LEU A 120 -15.51 -14.45 12.30
N LEU A 121 -16.60 -13.88 11.78
CA LEU A 121 -17.65 -14.62 11.09
C LEU A 121 -17.13 -15.27 9.80
N SER A 122 -16.28 -14.58 9.07
CA SER A 122 -15.61 -15.10 7.87
C SER A 122 -14.72 -16.29 8.20
N LYS A 123 -13.90 -16.21 9.26
CA LYS A 123 -13.06 -17.33 9.73
C LYS A 123 -13.88 -18.54 10.14
N ILE A 124 -14.97 -18.33 10.86
CA ILE A 124 -15.90 -19.40 11.25
C ILE A 124 -16.55 -20.01 10.01
N GLY A 125 -17.01 -19.18 9.08
CA GLY A 125 -17.61 -19.64 7.82
C GLY A 125 -16.67 -20.54 7.01
N HIS A 126 -15.43 -20.14 6.85
CA HIS A 126 -14.42 -20.97 6.19
C HIS A 126 -14.17 -22.29 6.91
N ALA A 127 -14.07 -22.28 8.23
CA ALA A 127 -13.86 -23.50 9.01
C ALA A 127 -15.05 -24.49 8.85
N VAL A 128 -16.28 -24.00 8.84
CA VAL A 128 -17.49 -24.82 8.65
C VAL A 128 -17.51 -25.42 7.24
N VAL A 129 -17.20 -24.64 6.21
CA VAL A 129 -17.13 -25.14 4.82
C VAL A 129 -16.06 -26.22 4.66
N GLN A 130 -14.87 -26.01 5.24
CA GLN A 130 -13.81 -27.01 5.21
C GLN A 130 -14.23 -28.30 5.96
N LEU A 131 -14.83 -28.17 7.13
CA LEU A 131 -15.31 -29.34 7.88
C LEU A 131 -16.36 -30.12 7.09
N TRP A 132 -17.25 -29.43 6.39
CA TRP A 132 -18.24 -30.07 5.53
C TRP A 132 -17.58 -30.84 4.37
N GLN A 133 -16.59 -30.26 3.71
CA GLN A 133 -15.84 -30.94 2.63
C GLN A 133 -15.13 -32.20 3.14
N TYR A 134 -14.42 -32.09 4.27
CA TYR A 134 -13.79 -33.28 4.90
C TYR A 134 -14.80 -34.36 5.30
N SER A 135 -15.98 -33.96 5.76
CA SER A 135 -17.04 -34.90 6.10
C SER A 135 -17.56 -35.66 4.88
N LEU A 136 -17.68 -35.01 3.74
CA LEU A 136 -18.07 -35.63 2.47
C LEU A 136 -16.98 -36.62 1.95
N GLU A 137 -15.72 -36.23 2.05
CA GLU A 137 -14.60 -37.11 1.67
C GLU A 137 -14.54 -38.33 2.56
N LEU A 138 -14.76 -38.20 3.86
CA LEU A 138 -14.80 -39.32 4.80
C LEU A 138 -15.98 -40.26 4.52
N LEU A 139 -17.16 -39.70 4.22
CA LEU A 139 -18.32 -40.46 3.81
C LEU A 139 -18.07 -41.26 2.51
N GLY A 140 -17.40 -40.64 1.55
CA GLY A 140 -16.96 -41.29 0.30
C GLY A 140 -16.02 -42.44 0.58
N PHE A 141 -15.03 -42.27 1.45
CA PHE A 141 -14.11 -43.33 1.85
C PHE A 141 -14.83 -44.49 2.55
N ILE A 142 -15.71 -44.19 3.52
CA ILE A 142 -16.53 -45.19 4.23
C ILE A 142 -17.40 -45.95 3.22
N GLY A 143 -18.05 -45.25 2.28
CA GLY A 143 -18.86 -45.89 1.23
C GLY A 143 -18.08 -46.86 0.35
N LEU A 144 -16.88 -46.44 -0.11
CA LEU A 144 -15.98 -47.30 -0.90
C LEU A 144 -15.55 -48.53 -0.11
N THR A 145 -15.20 -48.37 1.15
CA THR A 145 -14.78 -49.46 2.03
C THR A 145 -15.91 -50.47 2.24
N LEU A 146 -17.13 -49.98 2.43
CA LEU A 146 -18.34 -50.80 2.62
C LEU A 146 -18.68 -51.59 1.34
N VAL A 147 -18.59 -50.95 0.18
CA VAL A 147 -18.77 -51.61 -1.12
C VAL A 147 -17.71 -52.70 -1.35
N ALA A 148 -16.46 -52.43 -1.01
CA ALA A 148 -15.38 -53.39 -1.10
C ALA A 148 -15.62 -54.59 -0.17
N LEU A 149 -16.03 -54.35 1.06
CA LEU A 149 -16.35 -55.35 2.06
C LEU A 149 -17.51 -56.22 1.60
N LEU A 150 -18.60 -55.64 1.12
CA LEU A 150 -19.76 -56.33 0.58
C LEU A 150 -19.38 -57.24 -0.62
N LYS A 151 -18.60 -56.72 -1.55
CA LYS A 151 -18.10 -57.51 -2.69
C LYS A 151 -17.24 -58.68 -2.25
N THR A 152 -16.44 -58.51 -1.21
CA THR A 152 -15.59 -59.58 -0.67
C THR A 152 -16.43 -60.66 0.01
N ILE A 153 -17.48 -60.29 0.74
CA ILE A 153 -18.39 -61.26 1.41
C ILE A 153 -19.24 -62.04 0.37
N ILE A 154 -19.74 -61.37 -0.67
CA ILE A 154 -20.63 -61.98 -1.68
C ILE A 154 -19.85 -62.86 -2.65
N HIS A 155 -18.52 -62.65 -2.85
CA HIS A 155 -17.70 -63.44 -3.77
C HIS A 155 -16.50 -64.08 -3.05
N PRO A 156 -16.72 -65.09 -2.21
CA PRO A 156 -15.64 -65.75 -1.46
C PRO A 156 -14.68 -66.54 -2.35
N ALA A 157 -15.06 -66.80 -3.62
CA ALA A 157 -14.22 -67.55 -4.59
C ALA A 157 -12.92 -66.81 -5.00
N ARG A 158 -12.75 -65.53 -4.65
CA ARG A 158 -11.52 -64.74 -4.90
C ARG A 158 -10.47 -64.81 -3.79
N TRP A 159 -10.71 -65.54 -2.74
CA TRP A 159 -9.79 -65.72 -1.60
C TRP A 159 -8.72 -66.80 -1.82
N ARG A 160 -8.65 -67.37 -3.03
CA ARG A 160 -7.57 -68.26 -3.37
C ARG A 160 -6.49 -67.59 -4.18
N VAL A 161 -5.47 -67.14 -3.52
CA VAL A 161 -4.10 -67.08 -4.00
C VAL A 161 -3.24 -67.74 -2.97
#